data_fca20829724e001fea4564e615946888
#
_entry.id   fca20829724e001fea4564e615946888
#
_cell.length_a   1.000
_cell.length_b   1.000
_cell.length_c   1.000
_cell.angle_alpha   90.00
_cell.angle_beta   90.00
_cell.angle_gamma   90.00
#
_symmetry.space_group_name_H-M   'P 1'
#
loop_
_entity.id
_entity.type
_entity.pdbx_description
1 polymer ?
#
loop_
_entity_poly.entity_id
_entity_poly.type
_entity_poly.pdbx_seq_one_letter_code
_entity_poly.pdbx_strand_id
1 'polypeptide(L)'
;KRKKIFSIIEKPKKFISDKAITGLYFFDNNVVNFSKKLQKSKRNELEITDLLKIYNKQNKLKYKELGRGAVWLDTGSIDDFYNASLFVSTIENRQGIKIACLEEIALNNKWISKKEIMNSIKFYGKCKYSNYLKSFL
;
A
#
# COMPACT_ATOMS: atom_id res chain seq x y z
N LYS A 1 -7.02 16.18 18.90
CA LYS A 1 -5.75 16.93 18.73
C LYS A 1 -4.99 16.30 17.57
N ARG A 2 -4.58 17.09 16.55
CA ARG A 2 -3.72 16.58 15.47
C ARG A 2 -2.35 16.30 16.04
N LYS A 3 -1.90 15.05 16.00
CA LYS A 3 -0.53 14.68 16.35
C LYS A 3 0.41 15.30 15.30
N LYS A 4 1.45 15.99 15.73
CA LYS A 4 2.42 16.67 14.87
C LYS A 4 3.59 15.72 14.58
N ILE A 5 4.06 15.68 13.34
CA ILE A 5 5.29 14.98 12.97
C ILE A 5 6.47 15.90 13.30
N PHE A 6 7.32 15.46 14.23
CA PHE A 6 8.50 16.24 14.66
C PHE A 6 9.69 16.03 13.72
N SER A 7 9.96 14.80 13.34
CA SER A 7 11.05 14.45 12.45
C SER A 7 10.72 13.23 11.59
N ILE A 8 11.40 13.13 10.46
CA ILE A 8 11.35 12.00 9.55
C ILE A 8 12.80 11.63 9.24
N ILE A 9 13.18 10.39 9.52
CA ILE A 9 14.55 9.92 9.38
C ILE A 9 14.54 8.66 8.51
N GLU A 10 15.35 8.67 7.45
CA GLU A 10 15.54 7.53 6.58
C GLU A 10 16.50 6.53 7.21
N LYS A 11 16.09 5.27 7.29
CA LYS A 11 16.90 4.12 7.74
C LYS A 11 17.86 4.46 8.91
N PRO A 12 17.34 4.85 10.08
CA PRO A 12 18.17 5.26 11.20
C PRO A 12 19.05 4.09 11.69
N LYS A 13 20.32 4.35 11.98
CA LYS A 13 21.25 3.34 12.50
C LYS A 13 20.96 2.92 13.94
N LYS A 14 20.25 3.75 14.68
CA LYS A 14 19.84 3.50 16.07
C LYS A 14 18.33 3.57 16.15
N PHE A 15 17.75 2.82 17.07
CA PHE A 15 16.33 2.90 17.36
C PHE A 15 15.93 4.32 17.76
N ILE A 16 14.92 4.88 17.12
CA ILE A 16 14.43 6.24 17.37
C ILE A 16 12.95 6.21 17.74
N SER A 17 12.16 5.35 17.11
CA SER A 17 10.72 5.29 17.29
C SER A 17 10.18 3.91 16.88
N ASP A 18 9.09 3.51 17.50
CA ASP A 18 8.26 2.36 17.10
C ASP A 18 7.34 2.66 15.90
N LYS A 19 7.41 3.87 15.35
CA LYS A 19 6.61 4.29 14.19
C LYS A 19 7.44 4.21 12.93
N ALA A 20 7.06 3.30 12.02
CA ALA A 20 7.61 3.21 10.68
C ALA A 20 6.66 3.86 9.66
N ILE A 21 7.23 4.48 8.63
CA ILE A 21 6.47 4.96 7.48
C ILE A 21 6.35 3.80 6.50
N THR A 22 5.12 3.40 6.21
CA THR A 22 4.83 2.40 5.17
C THR A 22 4.92 3.04 3.78
N GLY A 23 5.05 2.24 2.73
CA GLY A 23 5.25 2.72 1.37
C GLY A 23 4.01 3.29 0.67
N LEU A 24 2.97 3.73 1.39
CA LEU A 24 1.74 4.25 0.79
C LEU A 24 1.65 5.77 0.96
N TYR A 25 1.72 6.49 -0.18
CA TYR A 25 1.76 7.94 -0.22
C TYR A 25 0.73 8.51 -1.18
N PHE A 26 0.10 9.64 -0.77
CA PHE A 26 -0.80 10.42 -1.60
C PHE A 26 -0.27 11.87 -1.67
N PHE A 27 -0.03 12.35 -2.87
CA PHE A 27 0.50 13.68 -3.10
C PHE A 27 -0.41 14.52 -3.99
N ASP A 28 -0.33 15.84 -3.82
CA ASP A 28 -0.86 16.79 -4.79
C ASP A 28 0.09 16.95 -6.00
N ASN A 29 -0.33 17.69 -7.01
CA ASN A 29 0.45 17.89 -8.25
C ASN A 29 1.80 18.61 -8.02
N ASN A 30 2.00 19.28 -6.88
CA ASN A 30 3.27 19.93 -6.56
C ASN A 30 4.40 18.92 -6.35
N VAL A 31 4.08 17.66 -6.12
CA VAL A 31 5.05 16.57 -5.95
C VAL A 31 6.03 16.53 -7.13
N VAL A 32 5.55 16.75 -8.37
CA VAL A 32 6.39 16.73 -9.57
C VAL A 32 7.47 17.81 -9.52
N ASN A 33 7.11 19.01 -9.03
CA ASN A 33 8.06 20.11 -8.93
C ASN A 33 9.03 19.95 -7.76
N PHE A 34 8.57 19.33 -6.66
CA PHE A 34 9.43 19.07 -5.50
C PHE A 34 10.39 17.91 -5.78
N SER A 35 9.93 16.84 -6.43
CA SER A 35 10.78 15.70 -6.76
C SER A 35 11.94 16.05 -7.69
N LYS A 36 11.73 16.95 -8.66
CA LYS A 36 12.78 17.46 -9.56
C LYS A 36 13.90 18.22 -8.84
N LYS A 37 13.65 18.71 -7.64
CA LYS A 37 14.60 19.50 -6.82
C LYS A 37 15.32 18.65 -5.77
N LEU A 38 14.97 17.38 -5.64
CA LEU A 38 15.61 16.47 -4.69
C LEU A 38 17.07 16.23 -5.12
N GLN A 39 17.92 16.13 -4.12
CA GLN A 39 19.31 15.73 -4.30
C GLN A 39 19.50 14.30 -3.79
N LYS A 40 20.46 13.61 -4.37
CA LYS A 40 20.82 12.28 -3.92
C LYS A 40 21.38 12.31 -2.50
N SER A 41 20.95 11.37 -1.70
CA SER A 41 21.48 11.14 -0.36
C SER A 41 22.91 10.61 -0.38
N LYS A 42 23.51 10.42 0.81
CA LYS A 42 24.80 9.72 0.95
C LYS A 42 24.79 8.28 0.41
N ARG A 43 23.60 7.71 0.20
CA ARG A 43 23.38 6.38 -0.41
C ARG A 43 23.30 6.44 -1.94
N ASN A 44 23.48 7.62 -2.54
CA ASN A 44 23.31 7.89 -3.98
C ASN A 44 21.87 7.65 -4.48
N GLU A 45 20.87 7.73 -3.60
CA GLU A 45 19.45 7.53 -3.87
C GLU A 45 18.65 8.82 -3.65
N LEU A 46 17.57 9.01 -4.40
CA LEU A 46 16.56 10.03 -4.13
C LEU A 46 15.62 9.48 -3.06
N GLU A 47 15.61 10.09 -1.89
CA GLU A 47 14.86 9.59 -0.75
C GLU A 47 13.46 10.17 -0.69
N ILE A 48 12.45 9.30 -0.57
CA ILE A 48 11.05 9.74 -0.39
C ILE A 48 10.89 10.56 0.91
N THR A 49 11.68 10.26 1.92
CA THR A 49 11.64 10.99 3.19
C THR A 49 12.03 12.45 3.04
N ASP A 50 12.90 12.80 2.09
CA ASP A 50 13.25 14.20 1.83
C ASP A 50 12.08 14.95 1.19
N LEU A 51 11.33 14.29 0.30
CA LEU A 51 10.08 14.83 -0.22
C LEU A 51 9.06 15.06 0.90
N LEU A 52 8.87 14.10 1.79
CA LEU A 52 7.99 14.24 2.94
C LEU A 52 8.40 15.37 3.88
N LYS A 53 9.71 15.60 4.07
CA LYS A 53 10.25 16.73 4.86
C LYS A 53 9.86 18.08 4.24
N ILE A 54 9.83 18.20 2.90
CA ILE A 54 9.38 19.42 2.22
C ILE A 54 7.92 19.72 2.59
N TYR A 55 7.03 18.72 2.49
CA TYR A 55 5.63 18.87 2.87
C TYR A 55 5.45 19.15 4.36
N ASN A 56 6.27 18.54 5.21
CA ASN A 56 6.22 18.77 6.66
C ASN A 56 6.61 20.19 7.03
N LYS A 57 7.66 20.74 6.41
CA LYS A 57 8.05 22.16 6.59
C LYS A 57 6.96 23.13 6.20
N GLN A 58 6.13 22.79 5.22
CA GLN A 58 4.98 23.60 4.79
C GLN A 58 3.72 23.34 5.63
N ASN A 59 3.78 22.54 6.68
CA ASN A 59 2.63 22.09 7.49
C ASN A 59 1.51 21.43 6.67
N LYS A 60 1.85 20.86 5.51
CA LYS A 60 0.91 20.17 4.62
C LYS A 60 0.91 18.65 4.79
N LEU A 61 1.94 18.09 5.44
CA LEU A 61 2.03 16.65 5.66
C LEU A 61 0.98 16.20 6.68
N LYS A 62 0.25 15.17 6.30
CA LYS A 62 -0.69 14.47 7.18
C LYS A 62 -0.31 13.00 7.21
N TYR A 63 -0.67 12.30 8.26
CA TYR A 63 -0.49 10.86 8.34
C TYR A 63 -1.72 10.20 8.95
N LYS A 64 -1.88 8.93 8.67
CA LYS A 64 -2.87 8.06 9.32
C LYS A 64 -2.14 6.85 9.88
N GLU A 65 -2.33 6.62 11.17
CA GLU A 65 -1.83 5.39 11.80
C GLU A 65 -2.67 4.21 11.31
N LEU A 66 -2.02 3.12 10.96
CA LEU A 66 -2.68 1.85 10.74
C LEU A 66 -3.18 1.34 12.09
N GLY A 67 -4.44 0.90 12.13
CA GLY A 67 -5.07 0.38 13.34
C GLY A 67 -4.54 -0.99 13.74
N ARG A 68 -4.94 -1.44 14.92
CA ARG A 68 -4.68 -2.83 15.37
C ARG A 68 -5.31 -3.79 14.37
N GLY A 69 -4.61 -4.84 14.02
CA GLY A 69 -5.06 -5.81 13.01
C GLY A 69 -4.66 -5.47 11.58
N ALA A 70 -4.16 -4.26 11.31
CA ALA A 70 -3.48 -4.00 10.06
C ALA A 70 -2.07 -4.61 10.11
N VAL A 71 -1.69 -5.28 9.04
CA VAL A 71 -0.36 -5.87 8.87
C VAL A 71 0.34 -5.17 7.73
N TRP A 72 1.57 -4.77 7.98
CA TRP A 72 2.48 -4.28 6.96
C TRP A 72 3.58 -5.31 6.75
N LEU A 73 3.76 -5.75 5.52
CA LEU A 73 4.76 -6.73 5.15
C LEU A 73 5.68 -6.11 4.10
N ASP A 74 6.98 -6.13 4.36
CA ASP A 74 7.97 -5.80 3.34
C ASP A 74 8.13 -6.97 2.36
N THR A 75 8.51 -6.66 1.13
CA THR A 75 8.76 -7.65 0.06
C THR A 75 10.11 -7.37 -0.60
N GLY A 76 11.01 -6.70 0.11
CA GLY A 76 12.30 -6.27 -0.41
C GLY A 76 13.34 -7.37 -0.53
N SER A 77 13.13 -8.52 0.08
CA SER A 77 13.96 -9.71 -0.06
C SER A 77 13.13 -10.91 -0.53
N ILE A 78 13.80 -11.96 -1.00
CA ILE A 78 13.13 -13.22 -1.40
C ILE A 78 12.41 -13.83 -0.19
N ASP A 79 13.04 -13.83 0.96
CA ASP A 79 12.46 -14.37 2.19
C ASP A 79 11.23 -13.58 2.65
N ASP A 80 11.31 -12.26 2.60
CA ASP A 80 10.18 -11.39 2.94
C ASP A 80 9.01 -11.58 1.97
N PHE A 81 9.30 -11.70 0.66
CA PHE A 81 8.28 -12.00 -0.35
C PHE A 81 7.61 -13.35 -0.10
N TYR A 82 8.38 -14.38 0.23
CA TYR A 82 7.86 -15.70 0.57
C TYR A 82 6.96 -15.64 1.81
N ASN A 83 7.40 -14.99 2.89
CA ASN A 83 6.64 -14.82 4.11
C ASN A 83 5.34 -14.04 3.88
N ALA A 84 5.38 -12.97 3.09
CA ALA A 84 4.20 -12.20 2.70
C ALA A 84 3.21 -13.07 1.91
N SER A 85 3.69 -13.87 0.96
CA SER A 85 2.87 -14.77 0.15
C SER A 85 2.20 -15.84 1.01
N LEU A 86 2.93 -16.41 1.97
CA LEU A 86 2.40 -17.41 2.91
C LEU A 86 1.33 -16.79 3.81
N PHE A 87 1.55 -15.58 4.31
CA PHE A 87 0.57 -14.85 5.12
C PHE A 87 -0.72 -14.60 4.33
N VAL A 88 -0.61 -14.06 3.12
CA VAL A 88 -1.77 -13.80 2.25
C VAL A 88 -2.53 -15.09 1.97
N SER A 89 -1.83 -16.15 1.56
CA SER A 89 -2.43 -17.47 1.29
C SER A 89 -3.16 -18.04 2.51
N THR A 90 -2.59 -17.88 3.70
CA THR A 90 -3.22 -18.34 4.95
C THR A 90 -4.52 -17.61 5.23
N ILE A 91 -4.53 -16.29 5.11
CA ILE A 91 -5.74 -15.47 5.34
C ILE A 91 -6.81 -15.81 4.30
N GLU A 92 -6.45 -15.84 3.00
CA GLU A 92 -7.39 -16.17 1.93
C GLU A 92 -8.04 -17.55 2.13
N ASN A 93 -7.24 -18.56 2.46
CA ASN A 93 -7.74 -19.92 2.65
C ASN A 93 -8.62 -20.05 3.91
N ARG A 94 -8.31 -19.31 4.97
CA ARG A 94 -9.08 -19.37 6.21
C ARG A 94 -10.39 -18.60 6.15
N GLN A 95 -10.39 -17.45 5.49
CA GLN A 95 -11.56 -16.57 5.41
C GLN A 95 -12.40 -16.82 4.14
N GLY A 96 -11.88 -17.53 3.16
CA GLY A 96 -12.59 -17.79 1.89
C GLY A 96 -12.72 -16.52 1.02
N ILE A 97 -11.87 -15.53 1.24
CA ILE A 97 -11.86 -14.25 0.49
C ILE A 97 -10.59 -14.15 -0.35
N LYS A 98 -10.56 -13.17 -1.25
CA LYS A 98 -9.35 -12.77 -1.97
C LYS A 98 -8.90 -11.40 -1.51
N ILE A 99 -7.64 -11.30 -1.07
CA ILE A 99 -7.04 -10.01 -0.71
C ILE A 99 -6.83 -9.18 -1.98
N ALA A 100 -7.24 -7.92 -1.95
CA ALA A 100 -7.14 -6.99 -3.08
C ALA A 100 -7.82 -7.48 -4.37
N CYS A 101 -8.94 -8.19 -4.26
CA CYS A 101 -9.76 -8.55 -5.42
C CYS A 101 -10.35 -7.28 -6.04
N LEU A 102 -9.80 -6.86 -7.17
CA LEU A 102 -10.18 -5.59 -7.81
C LEU A 102 -11.63 -5.58 -8.24
N GLU A 103 -12.13 -6.69 -8.76
CA GLU A 103 -13.52 -6.84 -9.21
C GLU A 103 -14.49 -6.76 -8.03
N GLU A 104 -14.19 -7.38 -6.91
CA GLU A 104 -14.99 -7.28 -5.69
C GLU A 104 -15.03 -5.84 -5.18
N ILE A 105 -13.87 -5.19 -5.10
CA ILE A 105 -13.75 -3.78 -4.68
C ILE A 105 -14.57 -2.88 -5.61
N ALA A 106 -14.44 -3.08 -6.92
CA ALA A 106 -15.14 -2.28 -7.90
C ALA A 106 -16.66 -2.51 -7.87
N LEU A 107 -17.10 -3.75 -7.67
CA LEU A 107 -18.52 -4.09 -7.52
C LEU A 107 -19.11 -3.46 -6.27
N ASN A 108 -18.43 -3.57 -5.13
CA ASN A 108 -18.87 -3.01 -3.84
C ASN A 108 -18.96 -1.47 -3.89
N ASN A 109 -18.08 -0.83 -4.66
CA ASN A 109 -18.12 0.61 -4.90
C ASN A 109 -19.06 1.02 -6.03
N LYS A 110 -19.77 0.06 -6.65
CA LYS A 110 -20.68 0.30 -7.78
C LYS A 110 -20.00 0.91 -9.02
N TRP A 111 -18.71 0.66 -9.19
CA TRP A 111 -17.95 1.09 -10.38
C TRP A 111 -18.15 0.14 -11.54
N ILE A 112 -18.47 -1.11 -11.25
CA ILE A 112 -18.81 -2.14 -12.22
C ILE A 112 -20.12 -2.85 -11.85
N SER A 113 -20.71 -3.52 -12.82
CA SER A 113 -21.92 -4.33 -12.68
C SER A 113 -21.59 -5.82 -12.60
N LYS A 114 -22.58 -6.65 -12.24
CA LYS A 114 -22.49 -8.12 -12.33
C LYS A 114 -22.18 -8.62 -13.74
N LYS A 115 -22.61 -7.91 -14.77
CA LYS A 115 -22.30 -8.25 -16.17
C LYS A 115 -20.79 -8.18 -16.43
N GLU A 116 -20.11 -7.19 -15.83
CA GLU A 116 -18.65 -7.04 -15.95
C GLU A 116 -17.91 -8.11 -15.15
N ILE A 117 -18.45 -8.53 -13.99
CA ILE A 117 -17.95 -9.72 -13.27
C ILE A 117 -18.01 -10.97 -14.16
N MET A 118 -19.14 -11.20 -14.88
CA MET A 118 -19.24 -12.32 -15.82
C MET A 118 -18.20 -12.24 -16.94
N ASN A 119 -17.88 -11.05 -17.42
CA ASN A 119 -16.82 -10.86 -18.42
C ASN A 119 -15.44 -11.20 -17.86
N SER A 120 -15.15 -10.78 -16.62
CA SER A 120 -13.90 -11.13 -15.93
C SER A 120 -13.79 -12.64 -15.73
N ILE A 121 -14.86 -13.32 -15.33
CA ILE A 121 -14.89 -14.80 -15.21
C ILE A 121 -14.57 -15.47 -16.54
N LYS A 122 -15.13 -14.99 -17.64
CA LYS A 122 -14.85 -15.51 -18.98
C LYS A 122 -13.38 -15.27 -19.36
N PHE A 123 -12.86 -14.10 -19.06
CA PHE A 123 -11.49 -13.71 -19.36
C PHE A 123 -10.47 -14.61 -18.62
N TYR A 124 -10.66 -14.81 -17.30
CA TYR A 124 -9.76 -15.64 -16.50
C TYR A 124 -9.93 -17.16 -16.74
N GLY A 125 -11.04 -17.59 -17.31
CA GLY A 125 -11.32 -18.99 -17.58
C GLY A 125 -11.51 -19.84 -16.32
N LYS A 126 -11.17 -21.13 -16.39
CA LYS A 126 -11.31 -22.08 -15.27
C LYS A 126 -10.14 -21.96 -14.29
N CYS A 127 -10.28 -21.16 -13.22
CA CYS A 127 -9.29 -21.04 -12.16
C CYS A 127 -9.96 -20.75 -10.82
N LYS A 128 -9.18 -20.82 -9.73
CA LYS A 128 -9.66 -20.54 -8.36
C LYS A 128 -10.21 -19.11 -8.24
N TYR A 129 -9.60 -18.15 -8.91
CA TYR A 129 -10.03 -16.75 -8.91
C TYR A 129 -11.40 -16.58 -9.56
N SER A 130 -11.62 -17.17 -10.75
CA SER A 130 -12.92 -17.18 -11.41
C SER A 130 -14.01 -17.84 -10.57
N ASN A 131 -13.66 -18.91 -9.84
CA ASN A 131 -14.63 -19.54 -8.93
C ASN A 131 -14.99 -18.64 -7.77
N TYR A 132 -14.04 -17.86 -7.26
CA TYR A 132 -14.33 -16.83 -6.26
C TYR A 132 -15.25 -15.74 -6.82
N LEU A 133 -14.99 -15.23 -8.02
CA LEU A 133 -15.81 -14.20 -8.64
C LEU A 133 -17.26 -14.66 -8.88
N LYS A 134 -17.52 -15.95 -9.09
CA LYS A 134 -18.89 -16.49 -9.24
C LYS A 134 -19.74 -16.30 -7.98
N SER A 135 -19.13 -16.17 -6.80
CA SER A 135 -19.89 -15.94 -5.57
C SER A 135 -20.59 -14.57 -5.49
N PHE A 136 -20.26 -13.66 -6.42
CA PHE A 136 -20.87 -12.32 -6.50
C PHE A 136 -22.04 -12.23 -7.51
N LEU A 137 -22.30 -13.30 -8.26
CA LEU A 137 -23.40 -13.34 -9.24
C LEU A 137 -24.71 -13.73 -8.58
#